data_f145ed90c283e6b8b79cf4ef32f01e32
#
_entry.id   f145ed90c283e6b8b79cf4ef32f01e32
#
_cell.length_a   1.000
_cell.length_b   1.000
_cell.length_c   1.000
_cell.angle_alpha   90.00
_cell.angle_beta   90.00
_cell.angle_gamma   90.00
#
_symmetry.space_group_name_H-M   'P 1'
#
loop_
_entity.id
_entity.type
_entity.pdbx_description
1 polymer ?
#
loop_
_entity_poly.entity_id
_entity_poly.type
_entity_poly.pdbx_seq_one_letter_code
_entity_poly.pdbx_strand_id
1 'polypeptide(L)'
;MNSRKYVFTALFAALISIGCFIAIPLPGGVPITVQNLFCVLAGSILGSFYGAISVLLWMIIGAVGIPVFANAHGGIAIILGPTGGYMWGYMLSSLFIGLTLSSPKTIENKKNIKFIAKIAVLSLVAYALVYLPGIPWFMHVMAGKGKPVAFTSALKLTFIPFIPGDLLKWIVTIPLTATIRPQAARYLQSER
;
A
#
# COMPACT_ATOMS: atom_id res chain seq x y z
N MET A 1 -1.47 -13.74 -23.63
CA MET A 1 -1.11 -12.57 -22.78
C MET A 1 -2.34 -12.19 -21.98
N ASN A 2 -2.28 -12.15 -20.66
CA ASN A 2 -3.49 -12.10 -19.81
C ASN A 2 -3.98 -10.65 -19.67
N SER A 3 -4.69 -10.14 -20.69
CA SER A 3 -5.16 -8.75 -20.81
C SER A 3 -5.92 -8.27 -19.56
N ARG A 4 -6.65 -9.17 -18.91
CA ARG A 4 -7.41 -8.86 -17.68
C ARG A 4 -6.52 -8.45 -16.52
N LYS A 5 -5.34 -9.06 -16.35
CA LYS A 5 -4.41 -8.68 -15.27
C LYS A 5 -3.90 -7.26 -15.44
N TYR A 6 -3.64 -6.83 -16.67
CA TYR A 6 -3.22 -5.44 -16.94
C TYR A 6 -4.34 -4.44 -16.65
N VAL A 7 -5.60 -4.77 -17.00
CA VAL A 7 -6.76 -3.93 -16.68
C VAL A 7 -6.92 -3.79 -15.17
N PHE A 8 -6.83 -4.88 -14.41
CA PHE A 8 -6.89 -4.83 -12.94
C PHE A 8 -5.70 -4.09 -12.33
N THR A 9 -4.51 -4.20 -12.91
CA THR A 9 -3.32 -3.43 -12.47
C THR A 9 -3.57 -1.93 -12.62
N ALA A 10 -4.08 -1.49 -13.77
CA ALA A 10 -4.44 -0.09 -14.00
C ALA A 10 -5.57 0.38 -13.07
N LEU A 11 -6.58 -0.47 -12.85
CA LEU A 11 -7.67 -0.18 -11.90
C LEU A 11 -7.15 0.05 -10.48
N PHE A 12 -6.24 -0.81 -9.99
CA PHE A 12 -5.65 -0.62 -8.67
C PHE A 12 -4.75 0.61 -8.60
N ALA A 13 -3.99 0.94 -9.66
CA ALA A 13 -3.24 2.18 -9.71
C ALA A 13 -4.18 3.40 -9.62
N ALA A 14 -5.35 3.36 -10.27
CA ALA A 14 -6.37 4.40 -10.16
C ALA A 14 -6.98 4.46 -8.75
N LEU A 15 -7.28 3.33 -8.11
CA LEU A 15 -7.78 3.30 -6.73
C LEU A 15 -6.76 3.87 -5.73
N ILE A 16 -5.47 3.54 -5.90
CA ILE A 16 -4.39 4.13 -5.09
C ILE A 16 -4.35 5.65 -5.31
N SER A 17 -4.50 6.10 -6.56
CA SER A 17 -4.55 7.53 -6.91
C SER A 17 -5.73 8.23 -6.23
N ILE A 18 -6.94 7.66 -6.30
CA ILE A 18 -8.13 8.21 -5.64
C ILE A 18 -7.93 8.31 -4.12
N GLY A 19 -7.20 7.37 -3.53
CA GLY A 19 -6.87 7.37 -2.10
C GLY A 19 -6.10 8.62 -1.61
N CYS A 20 -5.54 9.44 -2.51
CA CYS A 20 -4.85 10.67 -2.16
C CYS A 20 -5.78 11.77 -1.63
N PHE A 21 -7.04 11.76 -2.05
CA PHE A 21 -8.02 12.77 -1.65
C PHE A 21 -8.51 12.58 -0.20
N ILE A 22 -8.34 11.37 0.35
CA ILE A 22 -8.59 11.10 1.77
C ILE A 22 -7.25 11.16 2.49
N ALA A 23 -6.85 12.39 2.85
CA ALA A 23 -5.58 12.66 3.52
C ALA A 23 -5.80 13.54 4.76
N ILE A 24 -5.27 13.10 5.90
CA ILE A 24 -5.26 13.85 7.16
C ILE A 24 -3.83 14.33 7.37
N PRO A 25 -3.59 15.65 7.27
CA PRO A 25 -2.24 16.20 7.49
C PRO A 25 -1.80 16.02 8.94
N LEU A 26 -0.51 15.71 9.14
CA LEU A 26 0.08 15.58 10.46
C LEU A 26 1.29 16.54 10.62
N PRO A 27 1.63 16.92 11.85
CA PRO A 27 2.76 17.83 12.11
C PRO A 27 4.12 17.37 11.59
N GLY A 28 4.30 16.05 11.42
CA GLY A 28 5.52 15.46 10.87
C GLY A 28 5.69 15.62 9.34
N GLY A 29 4.71 16.21 8.65
CA GLY A 29 4.74 16.37 7.19
C GLY A 29 4.47 15.10 6.39
N VAL A 30 4.18 13.99 7.07
CA VAL A 30 3.73 12.73 6.44
C VAL A 30 2.23 12.58 6.76
N PRO A 31 1.31 12.69 5.78
CA PRO A 31 -0.13 12.62 6.03
C PRO A 31 -0.62 11.18 6.16
N ILE A 32 -1.68 10.96 6.94
CA ILE A 32 -2.45 9.70 6.91
C ILE A 32 -3.32 9.69 5.67
N THR A 33 -3.21 8.64 4.86
CA THR A 33 -4.04 8.45 3.65
C THR A 33 -4.64 7.06 3.63
N VAL A 34 -5.60 6.82 2.75
CA VAL A 34 -6.09 5.45 2.48
C VAL A 34 -5.33 4.74 1.36
N GLN A 35 -4.31 5.37 0.78
CA GLN A 35 -3.54 4.82 -0.33
C GLN A 35 -2.90 3.47 0.00
N ASN A 36 -2.31 3.33 1.21
CA ASN A 36 -1.71 2.08 1.66
C ASN A 36 -2.72 0.93 1.76
N LEU A 37 -4.00 1.20 2.06
CA LEU A 37 -5.07 0.19 2.01
C LEU A 37 -5.16 -0.42 0.61
N PHE A 38 -5.25 0.42 -0.42
CA PHE A 38 -5.34 -0.06 -1.80
C PHE A 38 -4.06 -0.76 -2.28
N CYS A 39 -2.89 -0.36 -1.77
CA CYS A 39 -1.63 -1.05 -2.06
C CYS A 39 -1.61 -2.48 -1.50
N VAL A 40 -2.05 -2.66 -0.24
CA VAL A 40 -2.16 -3.99 0.39
C VAL A 40 -3.24 -4.82 -0.31
N LEU A 41 -4.37 -4.23 -0.68
CA LEU A 41 -5.42 -4.92 -1.45
C LEU A 41 -4.92 -5.33 -2.85
N ALA A 42 -4.16 -4.47 -3.54
CA ALA A 42 -3.58 -4.80 -4.84
C ALA A 42 -2.70 -6.07 -4.76
N GLY A 43 -1.77 -6.12 -3.81
CA GLY A 43 -0.96 -7.31 -3.57
C GLY A 43 -1.78 -8.54 -3.18
N SER A 44 -2.77 -8.36 -2.31
CA SER A 44 -3.65 -9.44 -1.86
C SER A 44 -4.47 -10.04 -2.98
N ILE A 45 -4.97 -9.24 -3.91
CA ILE A 45 -5.94 -9.63 -4.94
C ILE A 45 -5.26 -10.01 -6.25
N LEU A 46 -4.23 -9.27 -6.67
CA LEU A 46 -3.54 -9.50 -7.94
C LEU A 46 -2.32 -10.42 -7.81
N GLY A 47 -1.87 -10.67 -6.58
CA GLY A 47 -0.61 -11.34 -6.30
C GLY A 47 0.57 -10.37 -6.32
N SER A 48 1.77 -10.90 -6.06
CA SER A 48 2.98 -10.08 -5.81
C SER A 48 3.35 -9.18 -7.00
N PHE A 49 3.46 -9.76 -8.19
CA PHE A 49 3.95 -9.07 -9.37
C PHE A 49 3.01 -7.96 -9.82
N TYR A 50 1.74 -8.27 -10.09
CA TYR A 50 0.77 -7.30 -10.59
C TYR A 50 0.36 -6.28 -9.51
N GLY A 51 0.34 -6.69 -8.23
CA GLY A 51 0.11 -5.77 -7.12
C GLY A 51 1.23 -4.74 -7.00
N ALA A 52 2.50 -5.18 -7.06
CA ALA A 52 3.64 -4.26 -7.02
C ALA A 52 3.70 -3.34 -8.26
N ILE A 53 3.37 -3.86 -9.45
CA ILE A 53 3.28 -3.04 -10.67
C ILE A 53 2.17 -1.99 -10.55
N SER A 54 1.04 -2.27 -9.88
CA SER A 54 0.00 -1.26 -9.64
C SER A 54 0.55 -0.09 -8.82
N VAL A 55 1.33 -0.38 -7.77
CA VAL A 55 1.97 0.65 -6.94
C VAL A 55 3.03 1.41 -7.73
N LEU A 56 3.87 0.69 -8.49
CA LEU A 56 4.90 1.31 -9.33
C LEU A 56 4.28 2.22 -10.39
N LEU A 57 3.21 1.78 -11.06
CA LEU A 57 2.48 2.58 -12.05
C LEU A 57 1.94 3.87 -11.42
N TRP A 58 1.31 3.77 -10.24
CA TRP A 58 0.88 4.94 -9.49
C TRP A 58 2.05 5.88 -9.17
N MET A 59 3.21 5.35 -8.72
CA MET A 59 4.40 6.16 -8.45
C MET A 59 4.91 6.87 -9.72
N ILE A 60 4.92 6.19 -10.87
CA ILE A 60 5.35 6.78 -12.16
C ILE A 60 4.38 7.89 -12.57
N ILE A 61 3.07 7.65 -12.49
CA ILE A 61 2.05 8.65 -12.81
C ILE A 61 2.24 9.90 -11.94
N GLY A 62 2.47 9.72 -10.65
CA GLY A 62 2.73 10.84 -9.74
C GLY A 62 4.06 11.53 -10.00
N ALA A 63 5.12 10.77 -10.35
CA ALA A 63 6.45 11.31 -10.64
C ALA A 63 6.47 12.28 -11.84
N VAL A 64 5.66 12.01 -12.87
CA VAL A 64 5.52 12.90 -14.04
C VAL A 64 4.67 14.15 -13.76
N GLY A 65 4.16 14.32 -12.53
CA GLY A 65 3.49 15.54 -12.08
C GLY A 65 1.98 15.43 -11.94
N ILE A 66 1.36 14.28 -12.25
CA ILE A 66 -0.09 14.11 -12.05
C ILE A 66 -0.38 14.09 -10.54
N PRO A 67 -1.40 14.83 -10.04
CA PRO A 67 -1.65 15.03 -8.61
C PRO A 67 -2.32 13.80 -7.96
N VAL A 68 -1.57 12.69 -7.86
CA VAL A 68 -2.05 11.40 -7.31
C VAL A 68 -1.38 11.01 -5.99
N PHE A 69 -0.47 11.86 -5.47
CA PHE A 69 0.12 11.68 -4.15
C PHE A 69 -0.72 12.40 -3.09
N ALA A 70 -0.46 12.11 -1.82
CA ALA A 70 -1.22 12.66 -0.70
C ALA A 70 -1.43 14.18 -0.81
N ASN A 71 -2.62 14.65 -0.45
CA ASN A 71 -3.08 16.04 -0.62
C ASN A 71 -3.08 16.51 -2.08
N ALA A 72 -3.33 15.62 -3.04
CA ALA A 72 -3.34 15.91 -4.47
C ALA A 72 -2.02 16.56 -4.99
N HIS A 73 -0.89 16.15 -4.45
CA HIS A 73 0.41 16.56 -4.96
C HIS A 73 0.91 15.60 -6.04
N GLY A 74 1.88 16.09 -6.83
CA GLY A 74 2.60 15.31 -7.85
C GLY A 74 4.02 15.82 -8.01
N GLY A 75 4.80 15.11 -8.81
CA GLY A 75 6.17 15.43 -9.14
C GLY A 75 7.20 14.56 -8.40
N ILE A 76 8.36 14.36 -9.05
CA ILE A 76 9.46 13.55 -8.52
C ILE A 76 9.97 14.06 -7.17
N ALA A 77 9.84 15.36 -6.88
CA ALA A 77 10.26 15.96 -5.61
C ALA A 77 9.52 15.37 -4.41
N ILE A 78 8.29 14.84 -4.58
CA ILE A 78 7.55 14.19 -3.52
C ILE A 78 8.16 12.82 -3.20
N ILE A 79 8.56 12.06 -4.22
CA ILE A 79 9.23 10.75 -4.05
C ILE A 79 10.61 10.93 -3.39
N LEU A 80 11.32 12.01 -3.73
CA LEU A 80 12.61 12.34 -3.12
C LEU A 80 12.46 13.05 -1.76
N GLY A 81 11.23 13.44 -1.41
CA GLY A 81 10.88 14.10 -0.16
C GLY A 81 10.73 13.14 1.04
N PRO A 82 10.30 13.67 2.20
CA PRO A 82 10.16 12.90 3.45
C PRO A 82 9.21 11.71 3.36
N THR A 83 8.24 11.74 2.43
CA THR A 83 7.24 10.69 2.24
C THR A 83 7.70 9.57 1.31
N GLY A 84 8.78 9.76 0.54
CA GLY A 84 9.22 8.81 -0.49
C GLY A 84 9.50 7.41 0.02
N GLY A 85 10.14 7.27 1.18
CA GLY A 85 10.42 5.98 1.79
C GLY A 85 9.15 5.16 2.07
N TYR A 86 8.05 5.83 2.45
CA TYR A 86 6.75 5.18 2.66
C TYR A 86 6.14 4.69 1.35
N MET A 87 6.35 5.37 0.23
CA MET A 87 5.89 4.93 -1.10
C MET A 87 6.60 3.64 -1.51
N TRP A 88 7.92 3.55 -1.29
CA TRP A 88 8.67 2.30 -1.46
C TRP A 88 8.19 1.21 -0.49
N GLY A 89 7.82 1.59 0.73
CA GLY A 89 7.19 0.72 1.70
C GLY A 89 5.84 0.17 1.23
N TYR A 90 5.03 0.95 0.53
CA TYR A 90 3.78 0.48 -0.08
C TYR A 90 4.03 -0.60 -1.13
N MET A 91 5.05 -0.43 -1.97
CA MET A 91 5.45 -1.44 -2.94
C MET A 91 5.93 -2.72 -2.25
N LEU A 92 6.76 -2.58 -1.21
CA LEU A 92 7.24 -3.71 -0.41
C LEU A 92 6.08 -4.46 0.27
N SER A 93 5.11 -3.75 0.85
CA SER A 93 3.94 -4.36 1.49
C SER A 93 3.05 -5.10 0.49
N SER A 94 2.85 -4.54 -0.70
CA SER A 94 2.11 -5.17 -1.79
C SER A 94 2.80 -6.44 -2.30
N LEU A 95 4.12 -6.39 -2.49
CA LEU A 95 4.94 -7.56 -2.83
C LEU A 95 4.83 -8.66 -1.77
N PHE A 96 5.05 -8.30 -0.50
CA PHE A 96 5.05 -9.24 0.61
C PHE A 96 3.72 -9.99 0.73
N ILE A 97 2.60 -9.25 0.78
CA ILE A 97 1.29 -9.90 0.97
C ILE A 97 0.91 -10.74 -0.25
N GLY A 98 1.28 -10.30 -1.45
CA GLY A 98 1.05 -11.05 -2.68
C GLY A 98 1.87 -12.33 -2.76
N LEU A 99 3.12 -12.33 -2.27
CA LEU A 99 3.97 -13.53 -2.17
C LEU A 99 3.41 -14.52 -1.14
N THR A 100 3.06 -14.04 0.05
CA THR A 100 2.67 -14.89 1.18
C THR A 100 1.25 -15.45 1.07
N LEU A 101 0.30 -14.69 0.50
CA LEU A 101 -1.03 -15.18 0.17
C LEU A 101 -1.04 -15.98 -1.14
N SER A 102 -0.01 -15.87 -1.98
CA SER A 102 0.08 -16.47 -3.31
C SER A 102 -1.00 -15.92 -4.27
N SER A 103 -1.14 -16.51 -5.46
CA SER A 103 -2.21 -16.15 -6.40
C SER A 103 -3.59 -16.51 -5.84
N PRO A 104 -4.62 -15.67 -6.06
CA PRO A 104 -5.97 -15.96 -5.57
C PRO A 104 -6.54 -17.24 -6.20
N LYS A 105 -7.29 -18.01 -5.40
CA LYS A 105 -7.90 -19.28 -5.82
C LYS A 105 -9.41 -19.19 -5.68
N THR A 106 -10.14 -19.79 -6.63
CA THR A 106 -11.61 -19.84 -6.61
C THR A 106 -12.18 -20.66 -5.46
N ILE A 107 -11.40 -21.62 -4.94
CA ILE A 107 -11.76 -22.48 -3.81
C ILE A 107 -11.56 -21.82 -2.43
N GLU A 108 -11.01 -20.59 -2.38
CA GLU A 108 -10.85 -19.86 -1.11
C GLU A 108 -12.23 -19.61 -0.49
N ASN A 109 -12.42 -20.08 0.74
CA ASN A 109 -13.69 -19.93 1.45
C ASN A 109 -13.60 -18.77 2.44
N LYS A 110 -14.37 -17.71 2.19
CA LYS A 110 -14.45 -16.52 3.05
C LYS A 110 -14.95 -16.80 4.49
N LYS A 111 -15.56 -17.96 4.73
CA LYS A 111 -16.00 -18.39 6.07
C LYS A 111 -14.94 -19.24 6.80
N ASN A 112 -13.85 -19.62 6.14
CA ASN A 112 -12.79 -20.42 6.76
C ASN A 112 -11.97 -19.56 7.71
N ILE A 113 -12.08 -19.81 9.00
CA ILE A 113 -11.38 -19.06 10.06
C ILE A 113 -9.87 -19.08 9.91
N LYS A 114 -9.27 -20.19 9.45
CA LYS A 114 -7.82 -20.29 9.20
C LYS A 114 -7.39 -19.37 8.06
N PHE A 115 -8.22 -19.24 7.02
CA PHE A 115 -7.96 -18.34 5.91
C PHE A 115 -8.09 -16.87 6.33
N ILE A 116 -9.13 -16.54 7.10
CA ILE A 116 -9.32 -15.19 7.67
C ILE A 116 -8.15 -14.82 8.60
N ALA A 117 -7.75 -15.73 9.50
CA ALA A 117 -6.61 -15.52 10.39
C ALA A 117 -5.30 -15.31 9.60
N LYS A 118 -5.08 -16.09 8.53
CA LYS A 118 -3.92 -15.91 7.64
C LYS A 118 -3.92 -14.51 7.01
N ILE A 119 -5.07 -14.05 6.48
CA ILE A 119 -5.19 -12.69 5.92
C ILE A 119 -4.87 -11.66 7.02
N ALA A 120 -5.47 -11.80 8.20
CA ALA A 120 -5.29 -10.85 9.30
C ALA A 120 -3.81 -10.70 9.71
N VAL A 121 -3.13 -11.81 9.94
CA VAL A 121 -1.71 -11.78 10.34
C VAL A 121 -0.83 -11.21 9.23
N LEU A 122 -0.99 -11.70 8.00
CA LEU A 122 -0.14 -11.27 6.88
C LEU A 122 -0.39 -9.82 6.48
N SER A 123 -1.63 -9.33 6.53
CA SER A 123 -1.91 -7.92 6.25
C SER A 123 -1.40 -7.01 7.36
N LEU A 124 -1.44 -7.44 8.63
CA LEU A 124 -0.83 -6.67 9.73
C LEU A 124 0.68 -6.51 9.52
N VAL A 125 1.37 -7.59 9.15
CA VAL A 125 2.81 -7.53 8.81
C VAL A 125 3.04 -6.63 7.59
N ALA A 126 2.19 -6.71 6.56
CA ALA A 126 2.29 -5.85 5.38
C ALA A 126 2.17 -4.36 5.74
N TYR A 127 1.26 -3.98 6.64
CA TYR A 127 1.18 -2.59 7.14
C TYR A 127 2.43 -2.18 7.91
N ALA A 128 2.99 -3.07 8.74
CA ALA A 128 4.22 -2.79 9.49
C ALA A 128 5.44 -2.61 8.57
N LEU A 129 5.52 -3.36 7.48
CA LEU A 129 6.62 -3.29 6.51
C LEU A 129 6.73 -1.92 5.81
N VAL A 130 5.66 -1.13 5.78
CA VAL A 130 5.68 0.23 5.22
C VAL A 130 6.68 1.12 5.96
N TYR A 131 6.82 0.93 7.26
CA TYR A 131 7.69 1.73 8.11
C TYR A 131 9.17 1.35 8.02
N LEU A 132 9.48 0.16 7.50
CA LEU A 132 10.85 -0.32 7.39
C LEU A 132 11.71 0.59 6.50
N PRO A 133 11.34 0.93 5.27
CA PRO A 133 12.04 1.95 4.48
C PRO A 133 11.56 3.37 4.83
N GLY A 134 10.32 3.56 5.32
CA GLY A 134 9.72 4.86 5.55
C GLY A 134 10.45 5.69 6.59
N ILE A 135 10.69 5.12 7.78
CA ILE A 135 11.31 5.85 8.89
C ILE A 135 12.77 6.22 8.61
N PRO A 136 13.65 5.29 8.17
CA PRO A 136 15.04 5.64 7.85
C PRO A 136 15.14 6.68 6.72
N TRP A 137 14.30 6.57 5.69
CA TRP A 137 14.24 7.55 4.61
C TRP A 137 13.84 8.93 5.11
N PHE A 138 12.78 9.00 5.93
CA PHE A 138 12.34 10.25 6.55
C PHE A 138 13.48 10.92 7.33
N MET A 139 14.18 10.16 8.19
CA MET A 139 15.31 10.66 8.97
C MET A 139 16.44 11.16 8.05
N HIS A 140 16.78 10.42 7.01
CA HIS A 140 17.81 10.79 6.03
C HIS A 140 17.47 12.12 5.33
N VAL A 141 16.26 12.25 4.81
CA VAL A 141 15.81 13.48 4.12
C VAL A 141 15.76 14.67 5.07
N MET A 142 15.32 14.49 6.31
CA MET A 142 15.30 15.57 7.31
C MET A 142 16.69 16.02 7.70
N ALA A 143 17.64 15.10 7.84
CA ALA A 143 19.06 15.44 8.08
C ALA A 143 19.65 16.24 6.92
N GLY A 144 19.38 15.85 5.67
CA GLY A 144 19.79 16.59 4.48
C GLY A 144 19.23 18.01 4.37
N LYS A 145 18.10 18.28 5.05
CA LYS A 145 17.48 19.61 5.16
C LYS A 145 17.99 20.42 6.37
N GLY A 146 19.05 19.96 7.02
CA GLY A 146 19.60 20.63 8.24
C GLY A 146 18.72 20.49 9.49
N LYS A 147 17.77 19.55 9.50
CA LYS A 147 16.85 19.27 10.61
C LYS A 147 16.95 17.79 11.02
N PRO A 148 18.09 17.34 11.58
CA PRO A 148 18.25 15.94 11.94
C PRO A 148 17.22 15.54 13.00
N VAL A 149 16.57 14.39 12.81
CA VAL A 149 15.54 13.87 13.70
C VAL A 149 16.04 12.59 14.35
N ALA A 150 16.03 12.52 15.67
CA ALA A 150 16.36 11.29 16.39
C ALA A 150 15.30 10.21 16.11
N PHE A 151 15.69 8.93 16.17
CA PHE A 151 14.81 7.80 15.88
C PHE A 151 13.51 7.81 16.71
N THR A 152 13.61 8.11 18.00
CA THR A 152 12.45 8.22 18.90
C THR A 152 11.50 9.34 18.49
N SER A 153 12.03 10.46 18.02
CA SER A 153 11.24 11.59 17.50
C SER A 153 10.59 11.23 16.15
N ALA A 154 11.32 10.53 15.28
CA ALA A 154 10.76 10.04 14.02
C ALA A 154 9.58 9.09 14.26
N LEU A 155 9.69 8.17 15.23
CA LEU A 155 8.57 7.30 15.64
C LEU A 155 7.36 8.10 16.13
N LYS A 156 7.56 9.10 16.97
CA LYS A 156 6.48 9.97 17.48
C LYS A 156 5.79 10.77 16.37
N LEU A 157 6.53 11.15 15.33
CA LEU A 157 6.01 11.97 14.23
C LEU A 157 5.37 11.14 13.10
N THR A 158 5.92 9.94 12.82
CA THR A 158 5.59 9.23 11.58
C THR A 158 5.16 7.77 11.76
N PHE A 159 5.03 7.30 13.01
CA PHE A 159 4.54 5.96 13.33
C PHE A 159 3.36 6.00 14.30
N ILE A 160 3.56 6.56 15.51
CA ILE A 160 2.54 6.55 16.57
C ILE A 160 1.21 7.15 16.13
N PRO A 161 1.17 8.32 15.45
CA PRO A 161 -0.09 8.91 15.00
C PRO A 161 -0.82 8.10 13.92
N PHE A 162 -0.09 7.20 13.23
CA PHE A 162 -0.67 6.39 12.15
C PHE A 162 -1.34 5.11 12.66
N ILE A 163 -0.97 4.63 13.86
CA ILE A 163 -1.47 3.36 14.43
C ILE A 163 -3.00 3.27 14.39
N PRO A 164 -3.78 4.27 14.86
CA PRO A 164 -5.24 4.16 14.82
C PRO A 164 -5.80 4.03 13.41
N GLY A 165 -5.27 4.82 12.47
CA GLY A 165 -5.67 4.79 11.07
C GLY A 165 -5.29 3.47 10.38
N ASP A 166 -4.11 2.95 10.66
CA ASP A 166 -3.63 1.68 10.09
C ASP A 166 -4.39 0.48 10.67
N LEU A 167 -4.74 0.50 11.95
CA LEU A 167 -5.59 -0.53 12.55
C LEU A 167 -6.99 -0.54 11.91
N LEU A 168 -7.58 0.63 11.69
CA LEU A 168 -8.87 0.72 10.99
C LEU A 168 -8.78 0.15 9.57
N LYS A 169 -7.77 0.54 8.81
CA LYS A 169 -7.53 0.01 7.46
C LYS A 169 -7.26 -1.50 7.48
N TRP A 170 -6.51 -1.97 8.45
CA TRP A 170 -6.26 -3.40 8.65
C TRP A 170 -7.56 -4.18 8.87
N ILE A 171 -8.46 -3.71 9.77
CA ILE A 171 -9.76 -4.31 10.01
C ILE A 171 -10.59 -4.38 8.71
N VAL A 172 -10.57 -3.32 7.91
CA VAL A 172 -11.29 -3.25 6.62
C VAL A 172 -10.65 -4.15 5.55
N THR A 173 -9.33 -4.28 5.55
CA THR A 173 -8.59 -5.14 4.60
C THR A 173 -9.00 -6.61 4.68
N ILE A 174 -9.27 -7.12 5.89
CA ILE A 174 -9.57 -8.54 6.12
C ILE A 174 -10.83 -8.99 5.35
N PRO A 175 -12.03 -8.42 5.58
CA PRO A 175 -13.24 -8.83 4.88
C PRO A 175 -13.20 -8.51 3.39
N LEU A 176 -12.57 -7.39 2.99
CA LEU A 176 -12.43 -7.05 1.57
C LEU A 176 -11.58 -8.10 0.85
N THR A 177 -10.42 -8.45 1.41
CA THR A 177 -9.56 -9.49 0.83
C THR A 177 -10.26 -10.84 0.78
N ALA A 178 -10.90 -11.27 1.88
CA ALA A 178 -11.59 -12.56 1.95
C ALA A 178 -12.76 -12.67 0.96
N THR A 179 -13.43 -11.56 0.67
CA THR A 179 -14.58 -11.54 -0.24
C THR A 179 -14.17 -11.37 -1.70
N ILE A 180 -13.21 -10.48 -1.99
CA ILE A 180 -12.86 -10.11 -3.36
C ILE A 180 -11.92 -11.15 -4.00
N ARG A 181 -10.98 -11.75 -3.23
CA ARG A 181 -10.01 -12.70 -3.79
C ARG A 181 -10.63 -13.87 -4.56
N PRO A 182 -11.59 -14.64 -4.02
CA PRO A 182 -12.17 -15.76 -4.75
C PRO A 182 -12.97 -15.31 -5.97
N GLN A 183 -13.55 -14.11 -5.96
CA GLN A 183 -14.22 -13.54 -7.12
C GLN A 183 -13.21 -13.13 -8.20
N ALA A 184 -12.17 -12.39 -7.83
CA ALA A 184 -11.10 -11.99 -8.73
C ALA A 184 -10.41 -13.18 -9.37
N ALA A 185 -10.24 -14.31 -8.65
CA ALA A 185 -9.67 -15.53 -9.18
C ALA A 185 -10.45 -16.07 -10.40
N ARG A 186 -11.79 -15.99 -10.38
CA ARG A 186 -12.64 -16.42 -11.50
C ARG A 186 -12.34 -15.62 -12.76
N TYR A 187 -12.12 -14.31 -12.64
CA TYR A 187 -11.83 -13.44 -13.78
C TYR A 187 -10.36 -13.51 -14.23
N LEU A 188 -9.43 -13.70 -13.29
CA LEU A 188 -8.00 -13.70 -13.58
C LEU A 188 -7.49 -15.05 -14.12
N GLN A 189 -8.22 -16.17 -13.88
CA GLN A 189 -7.82 -17.52 -14.26
C GLN A 189 -8.64 -18.10 -15.43
N SER A 190 -9.71 -17.44 -15.90
CA SER A 190 -10.63 -17.96 -16.91
C SER A 190 -10.07 -18.01 -18.34
N GLU A 191 -8.77 -17.83 -18.54
CA GLU A 191 -8.08 -17.92 -19.83
C GLU A 191 -7.06 -19.08 -19.88
N ARG A 192 -7.36 -20.19 -19.21
CA ARG A 192 -6.64 -21.47 -19.40
C ARG A 192 -7.51 -22.49 -20.07
#